data_80bae87552d4497143749c15fc228595
#
_entry.id   80bae87552d4497143749c15fc228595
#
_cell.length_a   1.000
_cell.length_b   1.000
_cell.length_c   1.000
_cell.angle_alpha   90.00
_cell.angle_beta   90.00
_cell.angle_gamma   90.00
#
_symmetry.space_group_name_H-M   'P 1'
#
loop_
_entity.id
_entity.type
_entity.pdbx_description
1 polymer ?
#
loop_
_entity_poly.entity_id
_entity_poly.type
_entity_poly.pdbx_seq_one_letter_code
_entity_poly.pdbx_strand_id
1 'polypeptide(L)'
;MKCNHNFLLEMNIYLIYNFTCNFRKRLIQEEYRMSIRVGIMGYGNLGRGIECSLKQNPDMELVAVFTRRDPKTVSILSENVNVYHVDDAPKMKDEIDVLIMCGGSATDLPKQTKEYAQYFNVVDSFDTHAKIPEHFAAVDEVAQENGHVAMISVGWDPGMFSLNRLYANAILPNGKDYTFWGKGVSQGHSDAIRRVEGVANGKQYTVPVEEALERVRSGENPDLSTRDKHTRECYVVAKDGADKAKIEEEIKTMPNYFADYNTTVNFISEEELLTEHAGIPHGGFVIRSGKTGWNEEHNHIIEYSLKLDSNPEFTASVIVAYARAAYRMNKEGQKGCKTVFDVAPVYLSPVNAEELRAQLL
;
A
#
# COMPACT_ATOMS: atom_id res chain seq x y z
N MET A 1 -14.47 -47.80 53.03
CA MET A 1 -13.77 -47.19 51.89
C MET A 1 -14.75 -46.38 51.06
N LYS A 2 -14.82 -45.06 51.31
CA LYS A 2 -15.58 -44.15 50.40
C LYS A 2 -14.59 -43.68 49.34
N CYS A 3 -14.65 -44.29 48.17
CA CYS A 3 -13.88 -43.88 47.05
C CYS A 3 -14.37 -42.49 46.58
N ASN A 4 -13.45 -41.56 46.44
CA ASN A 4 -13.67 -40.14 46.25
C ASN A 4 -14.26 -39.85 44.85
N HIS A 5 -15.59 -39.84 44.74
CA HIS A 5 -16.33 -39.58 43.48
C HIS A 5 -15.99 -38.21 42.87
N ASN A 6 -15.62 -37.22 43.71
CA ASN A 6 -15.22 -35.91 43.29
C ASN A 6 -13.85 -35.89 42.57
N PHE A 7 -12.90 -36.71 42.96
CA PHE A 7 -11.57 -36.77 42.32
C PHE A 7 -11.63 -37.32 40.88
N LEU A 8 -12.51 -38.29 40.63
CA LEU A 8 -12.74 -38.83 39.29
C LEU A 8 -13.48 -37.84 38.39
N LEU A 9 -14.37 -37.03 38.96
CA LEU A 9 -15.09 -35.98 38.23
C LEU A 9 -14.14 -34.84 37.81
N GLU A 10 -13.31 -34.35 38.73
CA GLU A 10 -12.30 -33.31 38.46
C GLU A 10 -11.25 -33.76 37.45
N MET A 11 -10.80 -35.02 37.52
CA MET A 11 -9.85 -35.60 36.56
C MET A 11 -10.46 -35.74 35.17
N ASN A 12 -11.75 -36.09 35.05
CA ASN A 12 -12.44 -36.14 33.75
C ASN A 12 -12.67 -34.74 33.17
N ILE A 13 -13.00 -33.73 33.97
CA ILE A 13 -13.17 -32.34 33.53
C ILE A 13 -11.81 -31.79 33.02
N TYR A 14 -10.72 -32.09 33.71
CA TYR A 14 -9.36 -31.68 33.33
C TYR A 14 -8.89 -32.36 32.03
N LEU A 15 -9.21 -33.62 31.84
CA LEU A 15 -8.92 -34.37 30.60
C LEU A 15 -9.74 -33.88 29.42
N ILE A 16 -11.03 -33.59 29.62
CA ILE A 16 -11.91 -33.04 28.57
C ILE A 16 -11.46 -31.62 28.21
N TYR A 17 -11.11 -30.80 29.18
CA TYR A 17 -10.61 -29.44 28.94
C TYR A 17 -9.29 -29.44 28.15
N ASN A 18 -8.32 -30.31 28.53
CA ASN A 18 -7.06 -30.44 27.80
C ASN A 18 -7.23 -31.07 26.41
N PHE A 19 -8.17 -32.01 26.23
CA PHE A 19 -8.47 -32.61 24.93
C PHE A 19 -9.12 -31.58 24.01
N THR A 20 -10.10 -30.81 24.47
CA THR A 20 -10.75 -29.75 23.70
C THR A 20 -9.78 -28.60 23.39
N CYS A 21 -8.92 -28.24 24.31
CA CYS A 21 -7.91 -27.21 24.09
C CYS A 21 -6.86 -27.65 23.06
N ASN A 22 -6.37 -28.90 23.14
CA ASN A 22 -5.42 -29.47 22.20
C ASN A 22 -6.05 -29.73 20.81
N PHE A 23 -7.32 -30.14 20.78
CA PHE A 23 -8.05 -30.32 19.52
C PHE A 23 -8.32 -28.97 18.85
N ARG A 24 -8.69 -27.93 19.62
CA ARG A 24 -8.84 -26.57 19.12
C ARG A 24 -7.50 -25.98 18.65
N LYS A 25 -6.41 -26.24 19.39
CA LYS A 25 -5.04 -25.88 18.94
C LYS A 25 -4.64 -26.60 17.64
N ARG A 26 -5.00 -27.88 17.49
CA ARG A 26 -4.74 -28.63 16.24
C ARG A 26 -5.58 -28.13 15.08
N LEU A 27 -6.88 -27.86 15.27
CA LEU A 27 -7.73 -27.27 14.24
C LEU A 27 -7.23 -25.89 13.82
N ILE A 28 -6.84 -25.03 14.78
CA ILE A 28 -6.24 -23.73 14.50
C ILE A 28 -4.91 -23.91 13.74
N GLN A 29 -4.10 -24.90 14.10
CA GLN A 29 -2.82 -25.18 13.46
C GLN A 29 -2.97 -25.81 12.06
N GLU A 30 -4.05 -26.55 11.81
CA GLU A 30 -4.42 -27.05 10.48
C GLU A 30 -5.07 -25.96 9.62
N GLU A 31 -5.84 -25.06 10.19
CA GLU A 31 -6.39 -23.87 9.51
C GLU A 31 -5.28 -22.88 9.13
N TYR A 32 -4.20 -22.76 9.94
CA TYR A 32 -2.96 -22.02 9.60
C TYR A 32 -2.06 -22.75 8.60
N ARG A 33 -2.34 -24.01 8.25
CA ARG A 33 -1.60 -24.78 7.25
C ARG A 33 -2.13 -24.62 5.82
N MET A 34 -3.33 -24.05 5.64
CA MET A 34 -3.84 -23.75 4.31
C MET A 34 -3.32 -22.38 3.89
N SER A 35 -2.49 -22.37 2.86
CA SER A 35 -1.98 -21.17 2.23
C SER A 35 -3.15 -20.30 1.72
N ILE A 36 -3.09 -18.98 1.95
CA ILE A 36 -4.06 -18.04 1.41
C ILE A 36 -3.84 -17.93 -0.09
N ARG A 37 -4.85 -18.28 -0.89
CA ARG A 37 -4.77 -18.31 -2.35
C ARG A 37 -5.01 -16.93 -2.93
N VAL A 38 -3.99 -16.37 -3.56
CA VAL A 38 -3.98 -15.00 -4.07
C VAL A 38 -4.01 -14.98 -5.59
N GLY A 39 -4.89 -14.16 -6.15
CA GLY A 39 -4.86 -13.78 -7.56
C GLY A 39 -4.33 -12.35 -7.74
N ILE A 40 -3.68 -12.08 -8.87
CA ILE A 40 -3.20 -10.74 -9.25
C ILE A 40 -3.99 -10.25 -10.46
N MET A 41 -4.70 -9.13 -10.34
CA MET A 41 -5.39 -8.46 -11.44
C MET A 41 -4.54 -7.31 -12.01
N GLY A 42 -3.88 -7.56 -13.15
CA GLY A 42 -2.95 -6.63 -13.78
C GLY A 42 -1.50 -6.91 -13.44
N TYR A 43 -0.67 -7.07 -14.47
CA TYR A 43 0.75 -7.40 -14.32
C TYR A 43 1.64 -6.31 -14.95
N GLY A 44 1.77 -5.21 -14.20
CA GLY A 44 2.72 -4.12 -14.38
C GLY A 44 3.76 -4.13 -13.26
N ASN A 45 4.37 -2.98 -12.95
CA ASN A 45 5.37 -2.87 -11.87
C ASN A 45 4.80 -3.33 -10.51
N LEU A 46 3.57 -2.93 -10.19
CA LEU A 46 2.93 -3.34 -8.94
C LEU A 46 2.62 -4.85 -8.92
N GLY A 47 2.02 -5.39 -9.98
CA GLY A 47 1.70 -6.82 -10.05
C GLY A 47 2.95 -7.71 -9.95
N ARG A 48 4.05 -7.31 -10.60
CA ARG A 48 5.35 -7.97 -10.43
C ARG A 48 5.88 -7.84 -8.99
N GLY A 49 5.72 -6.68 -8.36
CA GLY A 49 6.05 -6.48 -6.95
C GLY A 49 5.25 -7.39 -6.02
N ILE A 50 3.93 -7.58 -6.28
CA ILE A 50 3.08 -8.51 -5.52
C ILE A 50 3.61 -9.94 -5.63
N GLU A 51 3.95 -10.40 -6.83
CA GLU A 51 4.53 -11.73 -7.03
C GLU A 51 5.83 -11.92 -6.23
N CYS A 52 6.74 -10.93 -6.27
CA CYS A 52 7.97 -10.94 -5.47
C CYS A 52 7.68 -10.97 -3.96
N SER A 53 6.69 -10.20 -3.50
CA SER A 53 6.29 -10.15 -2.10
C SER A 53 5.67 -11.46 -1.63
N LEU A 54 4.80 -12.09 -2.42
CA LEU A 54 4.20 -13.38 -2.09
C LEU A 54 5.24 -14.47 -1.89
N LYS A 55 6.33 -14.48 -2.69
CA LYS A 55 7.45 -15.41 -2.49
C LYS A 55 8.09 -15.33 -1.09
N GLN A 56 7.98 -14.18 -0.41
CA GLN A 56 8.51 -13.95 0.93
C GLN A 56 7.48 -14.23 2.04
N ASN A 57 6.25 -14.59 1.68
CA ASN A 57 5.14 -14.81 2.61
C ASN A 57 4.65 -16.28 2.51
N PRO A 58 5.23 -17.22 3.29
CA PRO A 58 5.00 -18.66 3.13
C PRO A 58 3.58 -19.13 3.52
N ASP A 59 2.78 -18.27 4.13
CA ASP A 59 1.35 -18.48 4.44
C ASP A 59 0.42 -18.04 3.30
N MET A 60 0.98 -17.60 2.16
CA MET A 60 0.24 -17.12 1.00
C MET A 60 0.82 -17.72 -0.28
N GLU A 61 -0.03 -18.03 -1.25
CA GLU A 61 0.40 -18.56 -2.55
C GLU A 61 -0.24 -17.83 -3.71
N LEU A 62 0.53 -17.57 -4.76
CA LEU A 62 0.03 -17.06 -6.02
C LEU A 62 -0.58 -18.20 -6.84
N VAL A 63 -1.87 -18.09 -7.18
CA VAL A 63 -2.59 -19.12 -7.95
C VAL A 63 -2.92 -18.69 -9.37
N ALA A 64 -3.08 -17.39 -9.62
CA ALA A 64 -3.39 -16.87 -10.95
C ALA A 64 -2.95 -15.42 -11.14
N VAL A 65 -2.60 -15.08 -12.38
CA VAL A 65 -2.40 -13.71 -12.84
C VAL A 65 -3.38 -13.40 -13.97
N PHE A 66 -4.06 -12.26 -13.90
CA PHE A 66 -5.03 -11.82 -14.89
C PHE A 66 -4.55 -10.58 -15.63
N THR A 67 -4.77 -10.54 -16.94
CA THR A 67 -4.33 -9.44 -17.81
C THR A 67 -5.35 -9.14 -18.90
N ARG A 68 -5.41 -7.87 -19.33
CA ARG A 68 -6.17 -7.45 -20.54
C ARG A 68 -5.39 -7.69 -21.84
N ARG A 69 -4.08 -7.87 -21.73
CA ARG A 69 -3.22 -8.22 -22.87
C ARG A 69 -3.42 -9.70 -23.21
N ASP A 70 -2.95 -10.13 -24.39
CA ASP A 70 -2.87 -11.54 -24.66
C ASP A 70 -2.04 -12.25 -23.56
N PRO A 71 -2.62 -13.21 -22.81
CA PRO A 71 -1.91 -13.90 -21.74
C PRO A 71 -0.56 -14.49 -22.15
N LYS A 72 -0.43 -14.94 -23.39
CA LYS A 72 0.82 -15.51 -23.95
C LYS A 72 1.95 -14.50 -24.08
N THR A 73 1.64 -13.21 -24.05
CA THR A 73 2.64 -12.12 -24.15
C THR A 73 3.13 -11.65 -22.79
N VAL A 74 2.56 -12.16 -21.70
CA VAL A 74 2.92 -11.76 -20.34
C VAL A 74 3.83 -12.80 -19.72
N SER A 75 5.07 -12.42 -19.45
CA SER A 75 6.04 -13.26 -18.73
C SER A 75 6.02 -12.92 -17.26
N ILE A 76 5.69 -13.91 -16.42
CA ILE A 76 5.73 -13.85 -14.96
C ILE A 76 6.99 -14.56 -14.43
N LEU A 77 7.28 -14.39 -13.14
CA LEU A 77 8.47 -14.96 -12.49
C LEU A 77 8.22 -16.39 -11.97
N SER A 78 6.98 -16.71 -11.63
CA SER A 78 6.57 -18.01 -11.06
C SER A 78 6.39 -19.05 -12.16
N GLU A 79 7.03 -20.22 -12.02
CA GLU A 79 7.02 -21.27 -13.05
C GLU A 79 5.70 -22.06 -13.12
N ASN A 80 4.97 -22.17 -12.00
CA ASN A 80 3.77 -23.03 -11.87
C ASN A 80 2.46 -22.26 -11.80
N VAL A 81 2.44 -20.99 -12.22
CA VAL A 81 1.26 -20.13 -12.21
C VAL A 81 0.90 -19.76 -13.64
N ASN A 82 -0.39 -19.83 -13.94
CA ASN A 82 -0.88 -19.49 -15.26
C ASN A 82 -1.35 -18.03 -15.33
N VAL A 83 -1.19 -17.45 -16.51
CA VAL A 83 -1.73 -16.13 -16.86
C VAL A 83 -3.03 -16.33 -17.64
N TYR A 84 -4.08 -15.62 -17.24
CA TYR A 84 -5.41 -15.68 -17.82
C TYR A 84 -5.85 -14.30 -18.34
N HIS A 85 -6.87 -14.29 -19.20
CA HIS A 85 -7.55 -13.05 -19.53
C HIS A 85 -8.41 -12.57 -18.35
N VAL A 86 -8.61 -11.26 -18.17
CA VAL A 86 -9.38 -10.70 -17.05
C VAL A 86 -10.80 -11.24 -16.97
N ASP A 87 -11.42 -11.58 -18.09
CA ASP A 87 -12.79 -12.13 -18.16
C ASP A 87 -12.92 -13.56 -17.58
N ASP A 88 -11.79 -14.23 -17.35
CA ASP A 88 -11.78 -15.57 -16.76
C ASP A 88 -11.76 -15.52 -15.21
N ALA A 89 -11.45 -14.36 -14.60
CA ALA A 89 -11.32 -14.25 -13.16
C ALA A 89 -12.60 -14.71 -12.39
N PRO A 90 -13.83 -14.32 -12.77
CA PRO A 90 -15.03 -14.76 -12.07
C PRO A 90 -15.24 -16.29 -12.05
N LYS A 91 -14.65 -17.02 -13.02
CA LYS A 91 -14.73 -18.49 -13.08
C LYS A 91 -13.89 -19.17 -12.00
N MET A 92 -12.89 -18.45 -11.45
CA MET A 92 -11.95 -18.93 -10.42
C MET A 92 -12.32 -18.47 -9.00
N LYS A 93 -13.57 -18.04 -8.76
CA LYS A 93 -14.01 -17.52 -7.46
C LYS A 93 -13.84 -18.52 -6.31
N ASP A 94 -13.88 -19.81 -6.57
CA ASP A 94 -13.70 -20.85 -5.57
C ASP A 94 -12.22 -21.27 -5.39
N GLU A 95 -11.33 -20.77 -6.27
CA GLU A 95 -9.90 -21.07 -6.28
C GLU A 95 -9.06 -19.93 -5.68
N ILE A 96 -9.62 -18.73 -5.54
CA ILE A 96 -8.93 -17.51 -5.08
C ILE A 96 -9.62 -16.98 -3.82
N ASP A 97 -8.85 -16.82 -2.74
CA ASP A 97 -9.35 -16.26 -1.49
C ASP A 97 -9.31 -14.73 -1.47
N VAL A 98 -8.29 -14.14 -2.11
CA VAL A 98 -8.11 -12.68 -2.23
C VAL A 98 -7.58 -12.33 -3.62
N LEU A 99 -8.22 -11.39 -4.29
CA LEU A 99 -7.77 -10.82 -5.56
C LEU A 99 -7.14 -9.43 -5.33
N ILE A 100 -5.87 -9.28 -5.69
CA ILE A 100 -5.14 -8.02 -5.56
C ILE A 100 -5.24 -7.23 -6.86
N MET A 101 -5.78 -6.01 -6.78
CA MET A 101 -6.05 -5.13 -7.91
C MET A 101 -4.84 -4.24 -8.20
N CYS A 102 -4.14 -4.48 -9.30
CA CYS A 102 -2.92 -3.77 -9.72
C CYS A 102 -3.13 -2.89 -10.96
N GLY A 103 -4.37 -2.48 -11.22
CA GLY A 103 -4.73 -1.56 -12.29
C GLY A 103 -4.33 -0.12 -12.02
N GLY A 104 -4.45 0.75 -13.01
CA GLY A 104 -4.21 2.18 -12.88
C GLY A 104 -5.22 2.84 -11.93
N SER A 105 -4.71 3.58 -10.93
CA SER A 105 -5.55 4.19 -9.90
C SER A 105 -6.64 5.11 -10.45
N ALA A 106 -6.28 5.98 -11.39
CA ALA A 106 -7.25 6.94 -11.95
C ALA A 106 -8.20 6.33 -12.99
N THR A 107 -7.84 5.23 -13.64
CA THR A 107 -8.54 4.70 -14.82
C THR A 107 -9.21 3.36 -14.61
N ASP A 108 -8.54 2.44 -13.90
CA ASP A 108 -8.96 1.05 -13.79
C ASP A 108 -9.64 0.75 -12.45
N LEU A 109 -9.00 1.10 -11.35
CA LEU A 109 -9.45 0.73 -9.99
C LEU A 109 -10.87 1.18 -9.65
N PRO A 110 -11.36 2.40 -10.04
CA PRO A 110 -12.73 2.81 -9.74
C PRO A 110 -13.81 1.87 -10.26
N LYS A 111 -13.54 1.16 -11.35
CA LYS A 111 -14.46 0.19 -11.96
C LYS A 111 -14.16 -1.23 -11.50
N GLN A 112 -12.88 -1.63 -11.60
CA GLN A 112 -12.46 -2.99 -11.35
C GLN A 112 -12.64 -3.41 -9.89
N THR A 113 -12.29 -2.56 -8.91
CA THR A 113 -12.45 -2.93 -7.51
C THR A 113 -13.92 -3.21 -7.17
N LYS A 114 -14.83 -2.35 -7.62
CA LYS A 114 -16.28 -2.58 -7.46
C LYS A 114 -16.75 -3.85 -8.18
N GLU A 115 -16.30 -4.08 -9.41
CA GLU A 115 -16.69 -5.24 -10.21
C GLU A 115 -16.26 -6.57 -9.55
N TYR A 116 -14.98 -6.65 -9.15
CA TYR A 116 -14.44 -7.90 -8.62
C TYR A 116 -14.77 -8.15 -7.14
N ALA A 117 -15.19 -7.13 -6.38
CA ALA A 117 -15.74 -7.29 -5.03
C ALA A 117 -17.03 -8.14 -5.00
N GLN A 118 -17.69 -8.37 -6.15
CA GLN A 118 -18.80 -9.31 -6.27
C GLN A 118 -18.38 -10.78 -6.09
N TYR A 119 -17.13 -11.10 -6.41
CA TYR A 119 -16.66 -12.49 -6.51
C TYR A 119 -15.59 -12.83 -5.48
N PHE A 120 -14.85 -11.84 -4.98
CA PHE A 120 -13.64 -12.04 -4.18
C PHE A 120 -13.55 -11.06 -3.02
N ASN A 121 -12.79 -11.42 -1.99
CA ASN A 121 -12.15 -10.38 -1.19
C ASN A 121 -11.14 -9.66 -2.09
N VAL A 122 -11.11 -8.34 -2.05
CA VAL A 122 -10.24 -7.54 -2.93
C VAL A 122 -9.37 -6.58 -2.12
N VAL A 123 -8.18 -6.26 -2.66
CA VAL A 123 -7.33 -5.21 -2.11
C VAL A 123 -6.84 -4.34 -3.26
N ASP A 124 -6.98 -3.02 -3.14
CA ASP A 124 -6.48 -2.06 -4.12
C ASP A 124 -5.55 -0.99 -3.53
N SER A 125 -4.88 -0.29 -4.41
CA SER A 125 -4.00 0.85 -4.11
C SER A 125 -4.54 2.17 -4.66
N PHE A 126 -5.84 2.40 -4.60
CA PHE A 126 -6.47 3.62 -5.09
C PHE A 126 -5.94 4.85 -4.35
N ASP A 127 -5.33 5.79 -5.07
CA ASP A 127 -4.60 6.94 -4.51
C ASP A 127 -5.14 8.34 -4.92
N THR A 128 -6.27 8.39 -5.59
CA THR A 128 -6.93 9.68 -5.90
C THR A 128 -7.63 10.20 -4.65
N HIS A 129 -6.86 10.83 -3.75
CA HIS A 129 -7.27 11.20 -2.38
C HIS A 129 -8.66 11.85 -2.29
N ALA A 130 -8.94 12.82 -3.16
CA ALA A 130 -10.24 13.53 -3.16
C ALA A 130 -11.44 12.63 -3.49
N LYS A 131 -11.23 11.48 -4.10
CA LYS A 131 -12.27 10.52 -4.51
C LYS A 131 -12.34 9.26 -3.63
N ILE A 132 -11.50 9.14 -2.60
CA ILE A 132 -11.53 7.97 -1.71
C ILE A 132 -12.91 7.78 -1.06
N PRO A 133 -13.60 8.81 -0.54
CA PRO A 133 -14.93 8.61 0.05
C PRO A 133 -15.98 8.08 -0.95
N GLU A 134 -15.96 8.56 -2.20
CA GLU A 134 -16.84 8.09 -3.25
C GLU A 134 -16.52 6.63 -3.65
N HIS A 135 -15.24 6.32 -3.80
CA HIS A 135 -14.76 4.97 -4.09
C HIS A 135 -15.14 4.00 -2.98
N PHE A 136 -14.95 4.39 -1.71
CA PHE A 136 -15.35 3.61 -0.55
C PHE A 136 -16.83 3.23 -0.58
N ALA A 137 -17.72 4.23 -0.74
CA ALA A 137 -19.16 4.00 -0.74
C ALA A 137 -19.60 3.05 -1.87
N ALA A 138 -19.03 3.24 -3.08
CA ALA A 138 -19.36 2.42 -4.25
C ALA A 138 -18.89 0.96 -4.12
N VAL A 139 -17.75 0.73 -3.45
CA VAL A 139 -17.20 -0.61 -3.21
C VAL A 139 -17.88 -1.28 -2.02
N ASP A 140 -18.22 -0.52 -0.96
CA ASP A 140 -18.87 -1.04 0.25
C ASP A 140 -20.21 -1.67 -0.07
N GLU A 141 -21.06 -1.01 -0.85
CA GLU A 141 -22.35 -1.52 -1.30
C GLU A 141 -22.22 -2.95 -1.86
N VAL A 142 -21.32 -3.15 -2.80
CA VAL A 142 -21.13 -4.43 -3.48
C VAL A 142 -20.50 -5.48 -2.57
N ALA A 143 -19.49 -5.11 -1.79
CA ALA A 143 -18.82 -6.04 -0.90
C ALA A 143 -19.74 -6.51 0.24
N GLN A 144 -20.61 -5.64 0.77
CA GLN A 144 -21.62 -6.00 1.76
C GLN A 144 -22.64 -7.00 1.22
N GLU A 145 -23.17 -6.75 0.02
CA GLU A 145 -24.17 -7.59 -0.62
C GLU A 145 -23.66 -9.01 -0.90
N ASN A 146 -22.37 -9.11 -1.29
CA ASN A 146 -21.78 -10.40 -1.70
C ASN A 146 -20.98 -11.09 -0.58
N GLY A 147 -20.91 -10.50 0.62
CA GLY A 147 -20.27 -11.12 1.78
C GLY A 147 -18.74 -11.12 1.76
N HIS A 148 -18.12 -10.23 0.97
CA HIS A 148 -16.69 -10.10 0.84
C HIS A 148 -16.13 -8.92 1.65
N VAL A 149 -14.82 -8.93 1.93
CA VAL A 149 -14.06 -7.80 2.44
C VAL A 149 -13.32 -7.15 1.28
N ALA A 150 -13.53 -5.85 1.11
CA ALA A 150 -12.80 -5.04 0.13
C ALA A 150 -11.91 -4.03 0.87
N MET A 151 -10.59 -4.15 0.73
CA MET A 151 -9.64 -3.19 1.27
C MET A 151 -9.25 -2.20 0.19
N ILE A 152 -9.48 -0.91 0.41
CA ILE A 152 -9.14 0.12 -0.58
C ILE A 152 -8.03 1.04 -0.09
N SER A 153 -7.36 1.69 -1.03
CA SER A 153 -6.35 2.73 -0.76
C SER A 153 -5.21 2.24 0.11
N VAL A 154 -4.75 1.01 -0.16
CA VAL A 154 -3.68 0.35 0.57
C VAL A 154 -2.34 0.59 -0.12
N GLY A 155 -1.40 1.18 0.60
CA GLY A 155 -0.05 1.44 0.15
C GLY A 155 0.76 2.10 1.27
N TRP A 156 1.81 2.83 0.90
CA TRP A 156 2.54 3.59 1.90
C TRP A 156 1.98 5.01 2.07
N ASP A 157 1.43 5.65 1.00
CA ASP A 157 0.67 6.91 1.09
C ASP A 157 -0.29 7.06 -0.13
N PRO A 158 -1.60 6.82 0.03
CA PRO A 158 -2.30 6.49 1.27
C PRO A 158 -1.96 5.09 1.81
N GLY A 159 -2.16 4.89 3.11
CA GLY A 159 -1.92 3.63 3.81
C GLY A 159 -1.07 3.82 5.06
N MET A 160 0.21 3.43 5.05
CA MET A 160 1.08 3.51 6.22
C MET A 160 1.23 4.94 6.75
N PHE A 161 1.46 5.93 5.89
CA PHE A 161 1.53 7.33 6.30
C PHE A 161 0.20 7.85 6.82
N SER A 162 -0.92 7.34 6.31
CA SER A 162 -2.25 7.66 6.83
C SER A 162 -2.43 7.16 8.27
N LEU A 163 -1.99 5.94 8.58
CA LEU A 163 -1.96 5.41 9.95
C LEU A 163 -1.02 6.21 10.85
N ASN A 164 0.17 6.55 10.37
CA ASN A 164 1.14 7.31 11.14
C ASN A 164 0.60 8.70 11.48
N ARG A 165 -0.10 9.38 10.54
CA ARG A 165 -0.82 10.62 10.82
C ARG A 165 -1.92 10.43 11.86
N LEU A 166 -2.74 9.38 11.73
CA LEU A 166 -3.80 9.07 12.69
C LEU A 166 -3.26 8.84 14.11
N TYR A 167 -2.24 7.99 14.26
CA TYR A 167 -1.61 7.74 15.56
C TYR A 167 -1.00 8.99 16.16
N ALA A 168 -0.27 9.75 15.38
CA ALA A 168 0.37 10.98 15.82
C ALA A 168 -0.67 12.04 16.29
N ASN A 169 -1.77 12.18 15.53
CA ASN A 169 -2.89 13.06 15.89
C ASN A 169 -3.60 12.62 17.18
N ALA A 170 -3.83 11.31 17.35
CA ALA A 170 -4.49 10.77 18.54
C ALA A 170 -3.63 10.93 19.79
N ILE A 171 -2.30 10.81 19.68
CA ILE A 171 -1.35 10.91 20.81
C ILE A 171 -1.07 12.36 21.18
N LEU A 172 -0.90 13.24 20.18
CA LEU A 172 -0.64 14.67 20.37
C LEU A 172 -1.76 15.49 19.69
N PRO A 173 -2.97 15.59 20.30
CA PRO A 173 -4.11 16.29 19.69
C PRO A 173 -3.83 17.78 19.47
N ASN A 174 -3.05 18.43 20.37
CA ASN A 174 -2.58 19.80 20.18
C ASN A 174 -1.27 19.81 19.39
N GLY A 175 -1.37 19.86 18.06
CA GLY A 175 -0.19 19.86 17.20
C GLY A 175 -0.53 20.07 15.73
N LYS A 176 0.51 20.10 14.89
CA LYS A 176 0.42 20.32 13.45
C LYS A 176 1.11 19.19 12.69
N ASP A 177 0.46 18.71 11.64
CA ASP A 177 1.00 17.65 10.78
C ASP A 177 1.72 18.22 9.57
N TYR A 178 2.82 17.56 9.25
CA TYR A 178 3.58 17.82 8.03
C TYR A 178 3.86 16.51 7.30
N THR A 179 3.69 16.54 5.99
CA THR A 179 4.12 15.44 5.12
C THR A 179 5.10 15.98 4.08
N PHE A 180 6.26 15.34 4.03
CA PHE A 180 7.28 15.60 3.01
C PHE A 180 7.48 14.31 2.21
N TRP A 181 7.37 14.40 0.89
CA TRP A 181 7.62 13.27 -0.02
C TRP A 181 8.98 13.41 -0.68
N GLY A 182 9.69 12.30 -0.82
CA GLY A 182 10.97 12.27 -1.53
C GLY A 182 12.18 11.97 -0.60
N LYS A 183 13.41 11.99 -1.14
CA LYS A 183 13.67 12.12 -2.58
C LYS A 183 13.09 10.91 -3.32
N GLY A 184 12.25 11.13 -4.36
CA GLY A 184 11.63 10.00 -5.01
C GLY A 184 11.01 10.30 -6.39
N VAL A 185 10.96 9.26 -7.22
CA VAL A 185 10.41 9.30 -8.57
C VAL A 185 8.89 9.28 -8.53
N SER A 186 8.24 10.32 -9.02
CA SER A 186 6.80 10.31 -9.29
C SER A 186 6.51 9.78 -10.68
N GLN A 187 5.84 8.64 -10.78
CA GLN A 187 5.50 8.03 -12.06
C GLN A 187 4.50 8.90 -12.85
N GLY A 188 3.46 9.43 -12.20
CA GLY A 188 2.48 10.27 -12.85
C GLY A 188 3.06 11.57 -13.41
N HIS A 189 3.97 12.22 -12.67
CA HIS A 189 4.67 13.42 -13.16
C HIS A 189 5.65 13.07 -14.29
N SER A 190 6.35 11.94 -14.19
CA SER A 190 7.22 11.45 -15.26
C SER A 190 6.45 11.16 -16.54
N ASP A 191 5.23 10.59 -16.42
CA ASP A 191 4.33 10.38 -17.57
C ASP A 191 3.86 11.71 -18.18
N ALA A 192 3.61 12.73 -17.35
CA ALA A 192 3.25 14.06 -17.85
C ALA A 192 4.39 14.68 -18.67
N ILE A 193 5.64 14.59 -18.21
CA ILE A 193 6.83 15.03 -18.96
C ILE A 193 6.93 14.32 -20.32
N ARG A 194 6.75 13.01 -20.36
CA ARG A 194 6.85 12.22 -21.60
C ARG A 194 5.78 12.56 -22.64
N ARG A 195 4.70 13.22 -22.24
CA ARG A 195 3.65 13.69 -23.17
C ARG A 195 3.93 15.07 -23.78
N VAL A 196 4.93 15.80 -23.27
CA VAL A 196 5.34 17.10 -23.84
C VAL A 196 5.92 16.92 -25.24
N GLU A 197 5.51 17.76 -26.18
CA GLU A 197 6.00 17.72 -27.56
C GLU A 197 7.52 17.92 -27.58
N GLY A 198 8.24 17.08 -28.33
CA GLY A 198 9.71 17.14 -28.41
C GLY A 198 10.45 16.36 -27.33
N VAL A 199 9.75 15.79 -26.34
CA VAL A 199 10.35 14.90 -25.35
C VAL A 199 10.39 13.46 -25.88
N ALA A 200 11.53 12.81 -25.78
CA ALA A 200 11.71 11.39 -26.07
C ALA A 200 11.48 10.54 -24.82
N ASN A 201 12.02 10.96 -23.68
CA ASN A 201 11.88 10.26 -22.40
C ASN A 201 12.10 11.25 -21.25
N GLY A 202 11.72 10.85 -20.02
CA GLY A 202 11.97 11.70 -18.86
C GLY A 202 11.52 11.10 -17.54
N LYS A 203 12.17 11.56 -16.47
CA LYS A 203 11.84 11.25 -15.09
C LYS A 203 11.78 12.50 -14.23
N GLN A 204 10.91 12.48 -13.24
CA GLN A 204 10.75 13.55 -12.27
C GLN A 204 10.95 13.02 -10.88
N TYR A 205 11.74 13.76 -10.09
CA TYR A 205 11.93 13.52 -8.66
C TYR A 205 11.26 14.63 -7.83
N THR A 206 10.48 14.21 -6.84
CA THR A 206 10.05 15.09 -5.76
C THR A 206 11.14 15.14 -4.71
N VAL A 207 11.55 16.32 -4.32
CA VAL A 207 12.65 16.53 -3.36
C VAL A 207 12.15 17.44 -2.24
N PRO A 208 12.24 16.98 -0.96
CA PRO A 208 11.91 17.82 0.19
C PRO A 208 12.87 19.02 0.28
N VAL A 209 12.35 20.15 0.71
CA VAL A 209 13.18 21.34 1.04
C VAL A 209 13.74 21.13 2.44
N GLU A 210 15.06 20.94 2.54
CA GLU A 210 15.74 20.60 3.80
C GLU A 210 15.54 21.67 4.89
N GLU A 211 15.62 22.94 4.53
CA GLU A 211 15.37 24.04 5.47
C GLU A 211 13.97 23.98 6.10
N ALA A 212 12.95 23.67 5.29
CA ALA A 212 11.58 23.51 5.78
C ALA A 212 11.46 22.30 6.72
N LEU A 213 12.15 21.21 6.39
CA LEU A 213 12.20 19.98 7.19
C LEU A 213 12.81 20.24 8.57
N GLU A 214 13.96 20.93 8.62
CA GLU A 214 14.66 21.28 9.86
C GLU A 214 13.84 22.25 10.73
N ARG A 215 13.15 23.21 10.14
CA ARG A 215 12.24 24.11 10.88
C ARG A 215 11.08 23.35 11.53
N VAL A 216 10.54 22.33 10.85
CA VAL A 216 9.50 21.46 11.45
C VAL A 216 10.09 20.62 12.58
N ARG A 217 11.25 20.00 12.37
CA ARG A 217 11.95 19.18 13.36
C ARG A 217 12.36 19.95 14.62
N SER A 218 12.64 21.24 14.47
CA SER A 218 12.95 22.10 15.62
C SER A 218 11.72 22.44 16.48
N GLY A 219 10.50 22.13 16.02
CA GLY A 219 9.26 22.48 16.72
C GLY A 219 8.76 23.91 16.45
N GLU A 220 9.31 24.58 15.44
CA GLU A 220 8.90 25.93 15.06
C GLU A 220 7.44 26.03 14.58
N ASN A 221 6.89 24.93 14.06
CA ASN A 221 5.53 24.84 13.53
C ASN A 221 5.21 25.85 12.41
N PRO A 222 6.05 25.97 11.36
CA PRO A 222 5.86 26.95 10.31
C PRO A 222 4.59 26.68 9.48
N ASP A 223 4.01 27.75 8.90
CA ASP A 223 3.05 27.61 7.82
C ASP A 223 3.81 27.45 6.52
N LEU A 224 3.64 26.30 5.87
CA LEU A 224 4.35 25.91 4.65
C LEU A 224 3.36 25.68 3.51
N SER A 225 3.56 26.39 2.42
CA SER A 225 2.91 26.11 1.15
C SER A 225 3.48 24.82 0.49
N THR A 226 2.86 24.36 -0.56
CA THR A 226 3.38 23.25 -1.38
C THR A 226 4.80 23.54 -1.89
N ARG A 227 5.04 24.77 -2.33
CA ARG A 227 6.33 25.26 -2.86
C ARG A 227 7.40 25.31 -1.78
N ASP A 228 7.02 25.62 -0.54
CA ASP A 228 7.96 25.67 0.58
C ASP A 228 8.42 24.27 1.01
N LYS A 229 7.57 23.26 0.80
CA LYS A 229 7.87 21.88 1.23
C LYS A 229 8.67 21.07 0.21
N HIS A 230 8.46 21.32 -1.09
CA HIS A 230 9.02 20.45 -2.14
C HIS A 230 9.51 21.24 -3.34
N THR A 231 10.59 20.76 -3.93
CA THR A 231 11.03 21.11 -5.28
C THR A 231 10.79 19.94 -6.24
N ARG A 232 10.87 20.22 -7.54
CA ARG A 232 10.80 19.25 -8.61
C ARG A 232 12.11 19.24 -9.39
N GLU A 233 12.74 18.06 -9.52
CA GLU A 233 13.89 17.86 -10.37
C GLU A 233 13.45 16.97 -11.54
N CYS A 234 13.53 17.50 -12.76
CA CYS A 234 13.17 16.79 -13.98
C CYS A 234 14.43 16.48 -14.77
N TYR A 235 14.57 15.24 -15.20
CA TYR A 235 15.62 14.75 -16.09
C TYR A 235 14.96 14.34 -17.40
N VAL A 236 15.28 15.06 -18.49
CA VAL A 236 14.53 15.04 -19.74
C VAL A 236 15.45 14.72 -20.90
N VAL A 237 15.07 13.72 -21.68
CA VAL A 237 15.70 13.42 -22.98
C VAL A 237 14.88 14.10 -24.07
N ALA A 238 15.47 15.11 -24.72
CA ALA A 238 14.83 15.78 -25.85
C ALA A 238 15.08 15.00 -27.15
N LYS A 239 14.11 15.01 -28.06
CA LYS A 239 14.29 14.52 -29.43
C LYS A 239 15.29 15.39 -30.19
N ASP A 240 15.93 14.82 -31.19
CA ASP A 240 16.86 15.57 -32.04
C ASP A 240 16.17 16.78 -32.67
N GLY A 241 16.80 17.94 -32.54
CA GLY A 241 16.31 19.21 -33.09
C GLY A 241 15.14 19.84 -32.30
N ALA A 242 14.71 19.28 -31.18
CA ALA A 242 13.65 19.84 -30.36
C ALA A 242 14.10 21.14 -29.68
N ASP A 243 13.18 22.08 -29.54
CA ASP A 243 13.38 23.33 -28.80
C ASP A 243 13.35 23.08 -27.28
N LYS A 244 14.53 22.97 -26.68
CA LYS A 244 14.70 22.72 -25.25
C LYS A 244 14.10 23.84 -24.39
N ALA A 245 14.15 25.09 -24.83
CA ALA A 245 13.60 26.22 -24.06
C ALA A 245 12.06 26.13 -24.00
N LYS A 246 11.42 25.76 -25.12
CA LYS A 246 9.98 25.54 -25.19
C LYS A 246 9.56 24.36 -24.29
N ILE A 247 10.31 23.25 -24.31
CA ILE A 247 10.04 22.07 -23.45
C ILE A 247 10.15 22.46 -21.98
N GLU A 248 11.19 23.16 -21.59
CA GLU A 248 11.41 23.61 -20.21
C GLU A 248 10.26 24.49 -19.71
N GLU A 249 9.85 25.47 -20.51
CA GLU A 249 8.75 26.37 -20.17
C GLU A 249 7.41 25.62 -20.05
N GLU A 250 7.12 24.71 -20.98
CA GLU A 250 5.91 23.90 -20.96
C GLU A 250 5.85 22.99 -19.71
N ILE A 251 6.99 22.40 -19.32
CA ILE A 251 7.07 21.60 -18.11
C ILE A 251 6.83 22.49 -16.89
N LYS A 252 7.56 23.59 -16.73
CA LYS A 252 7.51 24.46 -15.54
C LYS A 252 6.14 25.09 -15.30
N THR A 253 5.40 25.36 -16.38
CA THR A 253 4.08 26.00 -16.33
C THR A 253 2.91 25.03 -16.34
N MET A 254 3.16 23.72 -16.43
CA MET A 254 2.13 22.68 -16.52
C MET A 254 1.23 22.66 -15.28
N PRO A 255 -0.08 22.96 -15.42
CA PRO A 255 -1.01 22.98 -14.29
C PRO A 255 -1.18 21.59 -13.66
N ASN A 256 -1.41 21.57 -12.36
CA ASN A 256 -1.59 20.37 -11.52
C ASN A 256 -0.36 19.47 -11.36
N TYR A 257 0.75 19.76 -12.05
CA TYR A 257 1.96 18.97 -11.97
C TYR A 257 3.18 19.77 -11.47
N PHE A 258 3.47 20.91 -12.12
CA PHE A 258 4.73 21.64 -11.90
C PHE A 258 4.54 23.12 -11.56
N ALA A 259 3.46 23.75 -12.00
CA ALA A 259 3.25 25.20 -11.86
C ALA A 259 3.31 25.71 -10.40
N ASP A 260 2.89 24.86 -9.45
CA ASP A 260 2.87 25.21 -8.02
C ASP A 260 4.21 24.93 -7.31
N TYR A 261 5.27 24.55 -8.04
CA TYR A 261 6.56 24.16 -7.47
C TYR A 261 7.73 24.96 -8.06
N ASN A 262 8.83 24.99 -7.32
CA ASN A 262 10.13 25.33 -7.89
C ASN A 262 10.65 24.12 -8.66
N THR A 263 10.66 24.23 -10.00
CA THR A 263 10.99 23.12 -10.90
C THR A 263 12.29 23.40 -11.64
N THR A 264 13.22 22.44 -11.57
CA THR A 264 14.46 22.42 -12.36
C THR A 264 14.32 21.38 -13.45
N VAL A 265 14.69 21.73 -14.69
CA VAL A 265 14.71 20.83 -15.85
C VAL A 265 16.14 20.63 -16.33
N ASN A 266 16.61 19.40 -16.25
CA ASN A 266 17.94 18.98 -16.69
C ASN A 266 17.80 18.18 -17.98
N PHE A 267 18.43 18.63 -19.06
CA PHE A 267 18.45 17.86 -20.31
C PHE A 267 19.67 16.94 -20.31
N ILE A 268 19.40 15.64 -20.42
CA ILE A 268 20.39 14.57 -20.35
C ILE A 268 20.28 13.64 -21.57
N SER A 269 21.23 12.72 -21.71
CA SER A 269 21.18 11.67 -22.73
C SER A 269 20.25 10.51 -22.31
N GLU A 270 19.81 9.71 -23.30
CA GLU A 270 19.06 8.47 -23.02
C GLU A 270 19.92 7.48 -22.22
N GLU A 271 21.22 7.40 -22.50
CA GLU A 271 22.16 6.55 -21.78
C GLU A 271 22.22 6.93 -20.29
N GLU A 272 22.37 8.22 -19.98
CA GLU A 272 22.39 8.74 -18.63
C GLU A 272 21.06 8.47 -17.90
N LEU A 273 19.92 8.66 -18.59
CA LEU A 273 18.61 8.37 -18.01
C LEU A 273 18.47 6.88 -17.66
N LEU A 274 18.99 5.97 -18.48
CA LEU A 274 18.90 4.53 -18.28
C LEU A 274 19.91 4.00 -17.26
N THR A 275 21.05 4.65 -17.09
CA THR A 275 22.10 4.22 -16.14
C THR A 275 21.92 4.86 -14.76
N GLU A 276 21.78 6.18 -14.69
CA GLU A 276 21.76 6.90 -13.42
C GLU A 276 20.36 7.06 -12.82
N HIS A 277 19.34 6.97 -13.68
CA HIS A 277 17.94 7.16 -13.29
C HIS A 277 17.05 5.92 -13.56
N ALA A 278 17.63 4.71 -13.68
CA ALA A 278 16.88 3.48 -13.98
C ALA A 278 15.85 3.12 -12.90
N GLY A 279 16.20 3.30 -11.62
CA GLY A 279 15.39 2.91 -10.47
C GLY A 279 14.11 3.75 -10.29
N ILE A 280 13.26 3.30 -9.37
CA ILE A 280 12.05 4.00 -8.93
C ILE A 280 12.11 4.16 -7.39
N PRO A 281 13.15 4.83 -6.85
CA PRO A 281 13.24 5.11 -5.43
C PRO A 281 12.15 6.10 -5.01
N HIS A 282 11.73 6.02 -3.76
CA HIS A 282 10.82 6.99 -3.14
C HIS A 282 11.00 7.03 -1.63
N GLY A 283 10.08 7.69 -0.95
CA GLY A 283 10.01 7.76 0.49
C GLY A 283 9.49 9.10 0.96
N GLY A 284 9.78 9.43 2.20
CA GLY A 284 9.38 10.69 2.79
C GLY A 284 9.24 10.64 4.30
N PHE A 285 8.60 11.67 4.84
CA PHE A 285 8.44 11.87 6.26
C PHE A 285 7.00 12.27 6.58
N VAL A 286 6.45 11.71 7.65
CA VAL A 286 5.28 12.25 8.36
C VAL A 286 5.75 12.72 9.70
N ILE A 287 5.59 14.02 9.96
CA ILE A 287 6.04 14.67 11.18
C ILE A 287 4.84 15.31 11.85
N ARG A 288 4.67 15.01 13.14
CA ARG A 288 3.76 15.71 14.03
C ARG A 288 4.57 16.52 15.01
N SER A 289 4.40 17.82 15.01
CA SER A 289 4.91 18.72 16.03
C SER A 289 3.77 19.15 16.92
N GLY A 290 3.87 18.90 18.21
CA GLY A 290 2.79 19.15 19.17
C GLY A 290 3.28 19.44 20.56
N LYS A 291 2.34 19.81 21.43
CA LYS A 291 2.64 20.25 22.80
C LYS A 291 1.83 19.46 23.83
N THR A 292 2.42 19.31 25.01
CA THR A 292 1.75 18.81 26.23
C THR A 292 2.06 19.71 27.43
N GLY A 293 1.47 19.39 28.56
CA GLY A 293 1.52 20.19 29.77
C GLY A 293 0.28 21.07 29.91
N TRP A 294 0.00 21.50 31.15
CA TRP A 294 -1.20 22.30 31.43
C TRP A 294 -1.19 23.65 30.70
N ASN A 295 -0.01 24.23 30.54
CA ASN A 295 0.24 25.52 29.87
C ASN A 295 0.99 25.34 28.52
N GLU A 296 0.94 24.13 27.92
CA GLU A 296 1.64 23.81 26.65
C GLU A 296 3.16 24.01 26.71
N GLU A 297 3.77 23.76 27.87
CA GLU A 297 5.17 24.01 28.15
C GLU A 297 6.16 22.99 27.59
N HIS A 298 5.66 21.81 27.15
CA HIS A 298 6.50 20.73 26.61
C HIS A 298 6.27 20.53 25.11
N ASN A 299 7.32 20.66 24.31
CA ASN A 299 7.30 20.42 22.87
C ASN A 299 7.66 18.95 22.57
N HIS A 300 6.97 18.37 21.61
CA HIS A 300 7.21 17.00 21.16
C HIS A 300 7.18 16.90 19.64
N ILE A 301 8.05 16.05 19.10
CA ILE A 301 8.09 15.68 17.69
C ILE A 301 7.89 14.17 17.59
N ILE A 302 6.94 13.76 16.76
CA ILE A 302 6.80 12.37 16.29
C ILE A 302 7.17 12.39 14.82
N GLU A 303 8.16 11.62 14.42
CA GLU A 303 8.57 11.50 13.02
C GLU A 303 8.56 10.03 12.58
N TYR A 304 7.90 9.77 11.45
CA TYR A 304 7.96 8.51 10.73
C TYR A 304 8.63 8.75 9.38
N SER A 305 9.61 7.94 9.06
CA SER A 305 10.41 8.06 7.84
C SER A 305 10.39 6.78 7.03
N LEU A 306 10.27 6.91 5.71
CA LEU A 306 10.44 5.83 4.75
C LEU A 306 11.53 6.18 3.75
N LYS A 307 12.39 5.19 3.47
CA LYS A 307 13.38 5.23 2.38
C LYS A 307 13.22 3.95 1.57
N LEU A 308 12.77 4.09 0.34
CA LEU A 308 12.37 2.98 -0.53
C LEU A 308 13.28 2.95 -1.75
N ASP A 309 13.98 1.86 -1.97
CA ASP A 309 14.77 1.64 -3.19
C ASP A 309 13.86 1.32 -4.38
N SER A 310 12.72 0.67 -4.13
CA SER A 310 11.70 0.35 -5.13
C SER A 310 10.30 0.68 -4.58
N ASN A 311 9.70 1.76 -5.05
CA ASN A 311 8.34 2.15 -4.68
C ASN A 311 7.30 1.04 -4.96
N PRO A 312 7.23 0.44 -6.17
CA PRO A 312 6.21 -0.56 -6.46
C PRO A 312 6.36 -1.83 -5.63
N GLU A 313 7.59 -2.28 -5.34
CA GLU A 313 7.81 -3.49 -4.55
C GLU A 313 7.48 -3.27 -3.06
N PHE A 314 7.81 -2.10 -2.51
CA PHE A 314 7.42 -1.78 -1.14
C PHE A 314 5.90 -1.64 -1.00
N THR A 315 5.25 -0.93 -1.93
CA THR A 315 3.78 -0.84 -1.99
C THR A 315 3.16 -2.23 -2.06
N ALA A 316 3.70 -3.11 -2.88
CA ALA A 316 3.28 -4.50 -2.99
C ALA A 316 3.37 -5.25 -1.66
N SER A 317 4.45 -5.08 -0.91
CA SER A 317 4.62 -5.72 0.40
C SER A 317 3.57 -5.23 1.42
N VAL A 318 3.22 -3.95 1.39
CA VAL A 318 2.11 -3.43 2.20
C VAL A 318 0.78 -4.07 1.78
N ILE A 319 0.48 -4.12 0.49
CA ILE A 319 -0.76 -4.71 -0.04
C ILE A 319 -0.88 -6.18 0.33
N VAL A 320 0.19 -6.96 0.24
CA VAL A 320 0.19 -8.39 0.60
C VAL A 320 -0.13 -8.59 2.08
N ALA A 321 0.41 -7.75 2.97
CA ALA A 321 0.05 -7.78 4.39
C ALA A 321 -1.46 -7.49 4.62
N TYR A 322 -2.03 -6.54 3.88
CA TYR A 322 -3.46 -6.23 3.97
C TYR A 322 -4.34 -7.26 3.25
N ALA A 323 -3.83 -7.96 2.25
CA ALA A 323 -4.53 -9.10 1.64
C ALA A 323 -4.71 -10.24 2.66
N ARG A 324 -3.68 -10.52 3.48
CA ARG A 324 -3.79 -11.43 4.62
C ARG A 324 -4.87 -10.97 5.60
N ALA A 325 -4.90 -9.67 5.92
CA ALA A 325 -5.91 -9.10 6.80
C ALA A 325 -7.33 -9.24 6.22
N ALA A 326 -7.53 -8.94 4.94
CA ALA A 326 -8.82 -9.08 4.26
C ALA A 326 -9.36 -10.52 4.36
N TYR A 327 -8.51 -11.51 4.09
CA TYR A 327 -8.86 -12.93 4.23
C TYR A 327 -9.28 -13.27 5.66
N ARG A 328 -8.47 -12.92 6.67
CA ARG A 328 -8.74 -13.24 8.07
C ARG A 328 -10.02 -12.59 8.58
N MET A 329 -10.21 -11.31 8.27
CA MET A 329 -11.43 -10.58 8.65
C MET A 329 -12.67 -11.20 8.00
N ASN A 330 -12.59 -11.62 6.75
CA ASN A 330 -13.69 -12.31 6.07
C ASN A 330 -13.99 -13.67 6.69
N LYS A 331 -12.97 -14.46 7.05
CA LYS A 331 -13.14 -15.73 7.78
C LYS A 331 -13.80 -15.56 9.15
N GLU A 332 -13.65 -14.42 9.78
CA GLU A 332 -14.34 -14.05 11.03
C GLU A 332 -15.76 -13.50 10.81
N GLY A 333 -16.26 -13.50 9.57
CA GLY A 333 -17.61 -13.04 9.21
C GLY A 333 -17.72 -11.54 8.96
N GLN A 334 -16.60 -10.82 8.91
CA GLN A 334 -16.61 -9.41 8.51
C GLN A 334 -16.81 -9.29 7.00
N LYS A 335 -17.42 -8.20 6.57
CA LYS A 335 -17.69 -7.90 5.17
C LYS A 335 -17.73 -6.37 4.93
N GLY A 336 -17.85 -5.99 3.67
CA GLY A 336 -17.90 -4.58 3.25
C GLY A 336 -16.52 -3.98 3.03
N CYS A 337 -16.52 -2.71 2.67
CA CYS A 337 -15.32 -1.95 2.40
C CYS A 337 -14.60 -1.57 3.70
N LYS A 338 -13.29 -1.62 3.66
CA LYS A 338 -12.37 -1.28 4.75
C LYS A 338 -11.23 -0.44 4.22
N THR A 339 -10.61 0.30 5.12
CA THR A 339 -9.36 1.01 4.90
C THR A 339 -8.30 0.51 5.88
N VAL A 340 -7.10 1.04 5.80
CA VAL A 340 -6.04 0.75 6.79
C VAL A 340 -6.45 1.10 8.23
N PHE A 341 -7.43 1.98 8.41
CA PHE A 341 -7.91 2.40 9.74
C PHE A 341 -8.77 1.35 10.45
N ASP A 342 -9.34 0.41 9.71
CA ASP A 342 -10.26 -0.61 10.21
C ASP A 342 -9.56 -1.92 10.62
N VAL A 343 -8.24 -2.00 10.44
CA VAL A 343 -7.47 -3.24 10.57
C VAL A 343 -6.66 -3.25 11.86
N ALA A 344 -6.94 -4.20 12.75
CA ALA A 344 -6.07 -4.44 13.89
C ALA A 344 -4.70 -4.97 13.42
N PRO A 345 -3.56 -4.46 13.94
CA PRO A 345 -2.23 -4.84 13.48
C PRO A 345 -1.95 -6.34 13.47
N VAL A 346 -2.58 -7.10 14.36
CA VAL A 346 -2.42 -8.56 14.45
C VAL A 346 -2.85 -9.30 13.17
N TYR A 347 -3.76 -8.75 12.39
CA TYR A 347 -4.19 -9.34 11.12
C TYR A 347 -3.13 -9.28 10.02
N LEU A 348 -2.20 -8.33 10.12
CA LEU A 348 -1.18 -8.08 9.10
C LEU A 348 -0.02 -9.07 9.14
N SER A 349 0.27 -9.64 10.32
CA SER A 349 1.44 -10.50 10.53
C SER A 349 1.16 -11.97 10.19
N PRO A 350 2.10 -12.71 9.56
CA PRO A 350 2.00 -14.16 9.44
C PRO A 350 2.14 -14.87 10.80
N VAL A 351 2.67 -14.19 11.81
CA VAL A 351 2.88 -14.68 13.16
C VAL A 351 1.60 -14.51 14.00
N ASN A 352 1.28 -15.49 14.83
CA ASN A 352 0.08 -15.45 15.68
C ASN A 352 0.18 -14.41 16.82
N ALA A 353 -0.97 -14.04 17.39
CA ALA A 353 -1.05 -12.98 18.39
C ALA A 353 -0.29 -13.28 19.69
N GLU A 354 -0.20 -14.55 20.12
CA GLU A 354 0.53 -14.95 21.30
C GLU A 354 2.03 -14.72 21.14
N GLU A 355 2.55 -15.16 20.02
CA GLU A 355 3.95 -15.02 19.66
C GLU A 355 4.35 -13.56 19.42
N LEU A 356 3.47 -12.76 18.76
CA LEU A 356 3.68 -11.31 18.60
C LEU A 356 3.79 -10.60 19.95
N ARG A 357 2.93 -10.93 20.91
CA ARG A 357 3.02 -10.36 22.27
C ARG A 357 4.32 -10.72 22.95
N ALA A 358 4.79 -11.94 22.77
CA ALA A 358 6.04 -12.38 23.37
C ALA A 358 7.28 -11.73 22.75
N GLN A 359 7.22 -11.36 21.47
CA GLN A 359 8.38 -10.81 20.75
C GLN A 359 8.41 -9.27 20.77
N LEU A 360 7.25 -8.60 20.80
CA LEU A 360 7.16 -7.17 20.56
C LEU A 360 6.66 -6.35 21.74
N LEU A 361 6.13 -6.97 22.79
CA LEU A 361 5.72 -6.32 24.04
C LEU A 361 6.57 -6.75 25.22
#